data_1eed303eb191fde3d32842d9bc84ca1f
#
_entry.id   1eed303eb191fde3d32842d9bc84ca1f
#
_cell.length_a   1.000
_cell.length_b   1.000
_cell.length_c   1.000
_cell.angle_alpha   90.00
_cell.angle_beta   90.00
_cell.angle_gamma   90.00
#
_symmetry.space_group_name_H-M   'P 1'
#
loop_
_entity.id
_entity.type
_entity.pdbx_description
1 polymer ?
#
loop_
_entity_poly.entity_id
_entity_poly.type
_entity_poly.pdbx_seq_one_letter_code
_entity_poly.pdbx_strand_id
1 'polypeptide(L)'
;NYVTLEKLLSEKKYYTFSMHGNKASMWNRSKMHVSLGYDDFYSEEYYNVDETVGLGLSDKSFFTQSEALIKQISDMVSDSSDYNNWMGTMITLSNHTPFDDESLKNSFDVTYHTGKYDENGNEIIYNYLEGTTFGNYIKSAHYADKCLGEFINYVKKHDEYNKTLFVFYGDHAAQLSKKQFANFINYDFAT
;
A
#
# COMPACT_ATOMS: atom_id res chain seq x y z
N ASN A 1 -0.35 28.88 5.75
CA ASN A 1 -0.71 27.73 6.61
C ASN A 1 -1.91 27.05 5.97
N TYR A 2 -1.73 25.79 5.52
CA TYR A 2 -2.84 24.99 5.04
C TYR A 2 -3.61 24.41 6.22
N VAL A 3 -4.93 24.35 6.12
CA VAL A 3 -5.77 23.54 6.98
C VAL A 3 -5.67 22.11 6.45
N THR A 4 -5.24 21.20 7.30
CA THR A 4 -5.11 19.75 6.97
C THR A 4 -6.02 18.94 7.88
N LEU A 5 -6.31 17.71 7.49
CA LEU A 5 -7.14 16.81 8.29
C LEU A 5 -6.47 16.52 9.64
N GLU A 6 -5.15 16.32 9.63
CA GLU A 6 -4.35 16.03 10.82
C GLU A 6 -4.49 17.15 11.86
N LYS A 7 -4.35 18.41 11.45
CA LYS A 7 -4.51 19.58 12.35
C LYS A 7 -5.92 19.68 12.92
N LEU A 8 -6.94 19.42 12.10
CA LEU A 8 -8.33 19.44 12.56
C LEU A 8 -8.62 18.33 13.56
N LEU A 9 -8.03 17.14 13.34
CA LEU A 9 -8.18 16.01 14.26
C LEU A 9 -7.39 16.22 15.56
N SER A 10 -6.19 16.80 15.50
CA SER A 10 -5.40 17.17 16.67
C SER A 10 -6.16 18.14 17.60
N GLU A 11 -6.89 19.12 17.02
CA GLU A 11 -7.81 19.98 17.81
C GLU A 11 -8.93 19.22 18.53
N LYS A 12 -9.23 17.98 18.08
CA LYS A 12 -10.20 17.06 18.68
C LYS A 12 -9.55 15.99 19.57
N LYS A 13 -8.29 16.20 19.96
CA LYS A 13 -7.50 15.27 20.77
C LYS A 13 -7.27 13.90 20.10
N TYR A 14 -7.13 13.87 18.79
CA TYR A 14 -6.60 12.70 18.10
C TYR A 14 -5.08 12.76 18.11
N TYR A 15 -4.46 11.64 18.45
CA TYR A 15 -3.06 11.41 18.12
C TYR A 15 -2.96 11.04 16.65
N THR A 16 -2.19 11.80 15.90
CA THR A 16 -2.10 11.65 14.44
C THR A 16 -0.72 11.16 14.03
N PHE A 17 -0.65 10.11 13.26
CA PHE A 17 0.63 9.55 12.83
C PHE A 17 0.59 9.08 11.38
N SER A 18 1.78 8.97 10.78
CA SER A 18 1.95 8.33 9.49
C SER A 18 3.01 7.24 9.54
N MET A 19 2.87 6.24 8.69
CA MET A 19 3.75 5.08 8.58
C MET A 19 4.19 4.88 7.14
N HIS A 20 5.49 4.57 6.93
CA HIS A 20 6.04 4.34 5.60
C HIS A 20 7.31 3.51 5.66
N GLY A 21 7.35 2.42 4.90
CA GLY A 21 8.45 1.45 4.88
C GLY A 21 9.70 1.90 4.11
N ASN A 22 10.06 3.20 4.14
CA ASN A 22 11.26 3.74 3.52
C ASN A 22 11.85 4.86 4.38
N LYS A 23 13.06 5.33 4.01
CA LYS A 23 13.82 6.36 4.73
C LYS A 23 13.02 7.67 4.89
N ALA A 24 13.08 8.24 6.07
CA ALA A 24 12.42 9.51 6.39
C ALA A 24 12.85 10.67 5.47
N SER A 25 14.10 10.63 4.97
CA SER A 25 14.64 11.64 4.06
C SER A 25 14.08 11.55 2.64
N MET A 26 13.55 10.40 2.22
CA MET A 26 13.02 10.22 0.87
C MET A 26 11.83 11.15 0.64
N TRP A 27 11.84 11.87 -0.50
CA TRP A 27 10.82 12.88 -0.86
C TRP A 27 10.56 13.93 0.23
N ASN A 28 11.58 14.22 1.07
CA ASN A 28 11.47 15.23 2.15
C ASN A 28 10.32 14.94 3.16
N ARG A 29 9.97 13.65 3.35
CA ARG A 29 8.81 13.24 4.16
C ARG A 29 8.92 13.70 5.61
N SER A 30 10.10 13.64 6.22
CA SER A 30 10.33 14.09 7.60
C SER A 30 9.87 15.54 7.84
N LYS A 31 10.04 16.42 6.86
CA LYS A 31 9.55 17.81 6.95
C LYS A 31 8.09 17.94 6.52
N MET A 32 7.70 17.19 5.51
CA MET A 32 6.34 17.25 4.96
C MET A 32 5.31 16.80 6.00
N HIS A 33 5.52 15.65 6.65
CA HIS A 33 4.58 15.13 7.65
C HIS A 33 4.40 16.06 8.84
N VAL A 34 5.47 16.64 9.36
CA VAL A 34 5.42 17.68 10.40
C VAL A 34 4.62 18.90 9.92
N SER A 35 4.84 19.36 8.69
CA SER A 35 4.12 20.52 8.13
C SER A 35 2.63 20.23 7.93
N LEU A 36 2.24 19.00 7.66
CA LEU A 36 0.86 18.56 7.57
C LEU A 36 0.19 18.50 8.94
N GLY A 37 0.95 18.36 10.01
CA GLY A 37 0.44 18.35 11.38
C GLY A 37 0.30 16.96 11.99
N TYR A 38 1.01 15.97 11.46
CA TYR A 38 1.17 14.69 12.16
C TYR A 38 1.99 14.88 13.44
N ASP A 39 1.59 14.22 14.52
CA ASP A 39 2.34 14.18 15.76
C ASP A 39 3.62 13.34 15.59
N ASP A 40 3.51 12.19 14.88
CA ASP A 40 4.65 11.32 14.61
C ASP A 40 4.68 10.74 13.18
N PHE A 41 5.91 10.39 12.75
CA PHE A 41 6.18 9.71 11.50
C PHE A 41 7.06 8.49 11.71
N TYR A 42 6.49 7.30 11.52
CA TYR A 42 7.16 6.01 11.63
C TYR A 42 7.74 5.61 10.25
N SER A 43 9.01 5.92 10.04
CA SER A 43 9.76 5.61 8.82
C SER A 43 10.45 4.25 8.91
N GLU A 44 11.25 3.87 7.90
CA GLU A 44 12.05 2.64 7.87
C GLU A 44 12.79 2.33 9.17
N GLU A 45 13.21 3.36 9.92
CA GLU A 45 13.98 3.24 11.17
C GLU A 45 13.20 2.51 12.30
N TYR A 46 11.88 2.45 12.17
CA TYR A 46 11.00 1.76 13.12
C TYR A 46 10.71 0.31 12.73
N TYR A 47 11.24 -0.16 11.61
CA TYR A 47 11.03 -1.49 11.07
C TYR A 47 12.32 -2.28 10.95
N ASN A 48 12.21 -3.60 11.07
CA ASN A 48 13.27 -4.49 10.60
C ASN A 48 13.13 -4.65 9.08
N VAL A 49 14.13 -4.23 8.31
CA VAL A 49 14.13 -4.36 6.86
C VAL A 49 14.54 -5.78 6.47
N ASP A 50 13.61 -6.71 6.66
CA ASP A 50 13.79 -8.16 6.44
C ASP A 50 13.41 -8.62 5.03
N GLU A 51 12.48 -7.92 4.38
CA GLU A 51 12.03 -8.18 3.02
C GLU A 51 11.80 -6.88 2.27
N THR A 52 12.41 -6.74 1.11
CA THR A 52 12.25 -5.53 0.26
C THR A 52 11.57 -5.87 -1.06
N VAL A 53 10.70 -4.96 -1.54
CA VAL A 53 10.12 -4.99 -2.88
C VAL A 53 10.18 -3.58 -3.46
N GLY A 54 10.83 -3.44 -4.60
CA GLY A 54 11.01 -2.16 -5.26
C GLY A 54 11.80 -1.16 -4.43
N LEU A 55 11.16 -0.12 -3.94
CA LEU A 55 11.82 1.03 -3.31
C LEU A 55 12.07 0.89 -1.80
N GLY A 56 11.59 -0.14 -1.14
CA GLY A 56 11.74 -0.25 0.32
C GLY A 56 11.14 -1.53 0.90
N LEU A 57 10.75 -1.47 2.16
CA LEU A 57 10.14 -2.59 2.86
C LEU A 57 8.92 -3.12 2.09
N SER A 58 8.82 -4.44 1.93
CA SER A 58 7.68 -5.04 1.25
C SER A 58 6.36 -4.73 1.97
N ASP A 59 5.26 -4.60 1.23
CA ASP A 59 3.94 -4.35 1.83
C ASP A 59 3.56 -5.44 2.83
N LYS A 60 3.94 -6.69 2.57
CA LYS A 60 3.75 -7.80 3.52
C LYS A 60 4.44 -7.53 4.85
N SER A 61 5.74 -7.27 4.82
CA SER A 61 6.52 -7.00 6.03
C SER A 61 6.09 -5.70 6.70
N PHE A 62 5.82 -4.65 5.91
CA PHE A 62 5.31 -3.37 6.39
C PHE A 62 4.02 -3.53 7.20
N PHE A 63 3.00 -4.19 6.66
CA PHE A 63 1.74 -4.42 7.37
C PHE A 63 1.94 -5.28 8.62
N THR A 64 2.67 -6.40 8.50
CA THR A 64 2.90 -7.32 9.64
C THR A 64 3.59 -6.62 10.81
N GLN A 65 4.62 -5.81 10.55
CA GLN A 65 5.33 -5.08 11.61
C GLN A 65 4.52 -3.88 12.13
N SER A 66 3.71 -3.25 11.27
CA SER A 66 2.83 -2.15 11.69
C SER A 66 1.74 -2.58 12.67
N GLU A 67 1.33 -3.86 12.67
CA GLU A 67 0.36 -4.39 13.64
C GLU A 67 0.81 -4.14 15.09
N ALA A 68 2.07 -4.46 15.40
CA ALA A 68 2.63 -4.25 16.73
C ALA A 68 2.76 -2.76 17.09
N LEU A 69 3.15 -1.91 16.13
CA LEU A 69 3.24 -0.46 16.33
C LEU A 69 1.85 0.15 16.58
N ILE A 70 0.84 -0.21 15.82
CA ILE A 70 -0.53 0.30 15.98
C ILE A 70 -1.09 -0.14 17.34
N LYS A 71 -0.81 -1.37 17.76
CA LYS A 71 -1.20 -1.80 19.10
C LYS A 71 -0.57 -0.94 20.19
N GLN A 72 0.74 -0.68 20.12
CA GLN A 72 1.44 0.19 21.08
C GLN A 72 0.86 1.61 21.08
N ILE A 73 0.52 2.16 19.93
CA ILE A 73 -0.12 3.48 19.80
C ILE A 73 -1.51 3.44 20.42
N SER A 74 -2.30 2.40 20.17
CA SER A 74 -3.64 2.26 20.74
C SER A 74 -3.60 2.18 22.27
N ASP A 75 -2.66 1.40 22.83
CA ASP A 75 -2.43 1.31 24.26
C ASP A 75 -2.01 2.69 24.82
N MET A 76 -1.06 3.35 24.20
CA MET A 76 -0.58 4.70 24.60
C MET A 76 -1.72 5.73 24.60
N VAL A 77 -2.55 5.75 23.57
CA VAL A 77 -3.70 6.66 23.50
C VAL A 77 -4.74 6.33 24.56
N SER A 78 -4.98 5.05 24.84
CA SER A 78 -5.93 4.62 25.87
C SER A 78 -5.51 5.04 27.29
N ASP A 79 -4.20 5.08 27.55
CA ASP A 79 -3.63 5.48 28.84
C ASP A 79 -3.40 7.00 28.95
N SER A 80 -3.62 7.75 27.88
CA SER A 80 -3.33 9.18 27.80
C SER A 80 -4.47 10.03 28.33
N SER A 81 -4.13 11.15 28.99
CA SER A 81 -5.07 12.26 29.30
C SER A 81 -5.17 13.28 28.15
N ASP A 82 -4.22 13.28 27.22
CA ASP A 82 -4.09 14.29 26.18
C ASP A 82 -4.83 13.86 24.89
N TYR A 83 -4.92 12.55 24.66
CA TYR A 83 -5.56 11.98 23.48
C TYR A 83 -6.78 11.14 23.84
N ASN A 84 -7.79 11.17 22.97
CA ASN A 84 -9.01 10.36 23.10
C ASN A 84 -9.10 9.29 22.01
N ASN A 85 -8.46 9.52 20.89
CA ASN A 85 -8.49 8.68 19.70
C ASN A 85 -7.17 8.79 18.92
N TRP A 86 -7.00 7.99 17.89
CA TRP A 86 -5.89 8.09 16.97
C TRP A 86 -6.34 8.08 15.50
N MET A 87 -5.51 8.63 14.63
CA MET A 87 -5.63 8.56 13.19
C MET A 87 -4.27 8.22 12.58
N GLY A 88 -4.19 7.14 11.84
CA GLY A 88 -2.99 6.69 11.16
C GLY A 88 -3.12 6.69 9.65
N THR A 89 -2.10 7.18 8.96
CA THR A 89 -1.96 7.07 7.51
C THR A 89 -0.85 6.09 7.18
N MET A 90 -1.18 5.00 6.50
CA MET A 90 -0.22 3.97 6.07
C MET A 90 0.04 4.14 4.57
N ILE A 91 1.31 4.31 4.19
CA ILE A 91 1.73 4.52 2.79
C ILE A 91 2.53 3.30 2.34
N THR A 92 1.96 2.51 1.43
CA THR A 92 2.57 1.30 0.87
C THR A 92 3.53 1.60 -0.26
N LEU A 93 4.36 0.63 -0.66
CA LEU A 93 5.43 0.82 -1.65
C LEU A 93 5.51 -0.24 -2.74
N SER A 94 5.07 -1.48 -2.48
CA SER A 94 5.35 -2.60 -3.39
C SER A 94 4.69 -2.46 -4.76
N ASN A 95 3.65 -1.64 -4.88
CA ASN A 95 3.01 -1.31 -6.16
C ASN A 95 3.50 0.02 -6.76
N HIS A 96 4.73 0.44 -6.44
CA HIS A 96 5.35 1.62 -7.04
C HIS A 96 6.13 1.24 -8.31
N THR A 97 6.13 2.16 -9.31
CA THR A 97 6.97 2.02 -10.52
C THR A 97 8.45 1.80 -10.13
N PRO A 98 9.24 1.02 -10.90
CA PRO A 98 9.00 0.52 -12.28
C PRO A 98 8.25 -0.82 -12.39
N PHE A 99 7.81 -1.45 -11.31
CA PHE A 99 7.07 -2.71 -11.25
C PHE A 99 7.87 -3.94 -11.69
N ASP A 100 9.18 -3.87 -11.72
CA ASP A 100 10.08 -4.90 -12.28
C ASP A 100 10.87 -5.69 -11.22
N ASP A 101 10.41 -5.66 -9.97
CA ASP A 101 11.04 -6.43 -8.91
C ASP A 101 10.93 -7.93 -9.18
N GLU A 102 12.08 -8.62 -9.20
CA GLU A 102 12.15 -10.06 -9.53
C GLU A 102 11.37 -10.93 -8.53
N SER A 103 11.22 -10.49 -7.28
CA SER A 103 10.43 -11.23 -6.27
C SER A 103 8.95 -11.32 -6.63
N LEU A 104 8.44 -10.36 -7.43
CA LEU A 104 7.05 -10.32 -7.88
C LEU A 104 6.81 -11.04 -9.21
N LYS A 105 7.84 -11.55 -9.88
CA LYS A 105 7.73 -12.16 -11.21
C LYS A 105 6.69 -13.27 -11.29
N ASN A 106 6.58 -14.06 -10.23
CA ASN A 106 5.64 -15.18 -10.14
C ASN A 106 4.49 -14.94 -9.14
N SER A 107 4.25 -13.70 -8.73
CA SER A 107 3.20 -13.35 -7.75
C SER A 107 1.79 -13.55 -8.31
N PHE A 108 1.64 -13.46 -9.62
CA PHE A 108 0.37 -13.65 -10.32
C PHE A 108 0.60 -14.11 -11.75
N ASP A 109 -0.24 -15.01 -12.25
CA ASP A 109 -0.23 -15.45 -13.64
C ASP A 109 -1.01 -14.45 -14.50
N VAL A 110 -0.30 -13.82 -15.46
CA VAL A 110 -0.88 -12.88 -16.43
C VAL A 110 -1.13 -13.52 -17.79
N THR A 111 -1.05 -14.85 -17.88
CA THR A 111 -1.34 -15.63 -19.06
C THR A 111 -2.85 -15.64 -19.32
N TYR A 112 -3.26 -15.41 -20.56
CA TYR A 112 -4.65 -15.56 -20.94
C TYR A 112 -4.95 -17.02 -21.36
N HIS A 113 -5.74 -17.70 -20.54
CA HIS A 113 -6.24 -19.04 -20.77
C HIS A 113 -7.52 -19.00 -21.59
N THR A 114 -7.51 -19.61 -22.80
CA THR A 114 -8.65 -19.54 -23.71
C THR A 114 -9.76 -20.55 -23.38
N GLY A 115 -9.45 -21.59 -22.61
CA GLY A 115 -10.31 -22.76 -22.42
C GLY A 115 -10.48 -23.62 -23.66
N LYS A 116 -9.74 -23.34 -24.75
CA LYS A 116 -9.73 -24.12 -25.99
C LYS A 116 -8.46 -24.95 -26.07
N TYR A 117 -8.52 -26.08 -26.73
CA TYR A 117 -7.42 -27.04 -26.85
C TYR A 117 -7.03 -27.23 -28.30
N ASP A 118 -5.76 -27.44 -28.57
CA ASP A 118 -5.22 -27.80 -29.86
C ASP A 118 -5.50 -29.29 -30.18
N GLU A 119 -5.12 -29.74 -31.38
CA GLU A 119 -5.28 -31.14 -31.86
C GLU A 119 -4.46 -32.16 -31.02
N ASN A 120 -3.49 -31.71 -30.20
CA ASN A 120 -2.71 -32.53 -29.30
C ASN A 120 -3.25 -32.54 -27.86
N GLY A 121 -4.34 -31.83 -27.61
CA GLY A 121 -4.96 -31.72 -26.28
C GLY A 121 -4.29 -30.70 -25.36
N ASN A 122 -3.42 -29.81 -25.86
CA ASN A 122 -2.82 -28.72 -25.07
C ASN A 122 -3.74 -27.50 -25.10
N GLU A 123 -3.90 -26.84 -23.96
CA GLU A 123 -4.66 -25.59 -23.92
C GLU A 123 -3.97 -24.50 -24.73
N ILE A 124 -4.76 -23.78 -25.52
CA ILE A 124 -4.30 -22.60 -26.26
C ILE A 124 -4.24 -21.43 -25.28
N ILE A 125 -3.02 -20.94 -25.03
CA ILE A 125 -2.74 -19.82 -24.13
C ILE A 125 -2.04 -18.68 -24.88
N TYR A 126 -2.19 -17.46 -24.38
CA TYR A 126 -1.52 -16.27 -24.91
C TYR A 126 -0.76 -15.52 -23.81
N ASN A 127 0.55 -15.33 -24.00
CA ASN A 127 1.46 -14.69 -23.07
C ASN A 127 1.78 -13.23 -23.41
N TYR A 128 0.84 -12.50 -23.99
CA TYR A 128 1.12 -11.15 -24.49
C TYR A 128 1.33 -10.08 -23.40
N LEU A 129 1.03 -10.38 -22.13
CA LEU A 129 1.32 -9.51 -20.99
C LEU A 129 2.62 -9.85 -20.29
N GLU A 130 3.12 -11.08 -20.42
CA GLU A 130 4.34 -11.52 -19.74
C GLU A 130 5.55 -10.70 -20.18
N GLY A 131 6.36 -10.23 -19.23
CA GLY A 131 7.52 -9.39 -19.48
C GLY A 131 7.21 -7.96 -19.91
N THR A 132 5.94 -7.55 -19.93
CA THR A 132 5.56 -6.16 -20.21
C THR A 132 5.42 -5.35 -18.93
N THR A 133 5.63 -4.03 -19.00
CA THR A 133 5.42 -3.12 -17.85
C THR A 133 3.99 -3.23 -17.31
N PHE A 134 3.00 -3.41 -18.18
CA PHE A 134 1.60 -3.57 -17.75
C PHE A 134 1.36 -4.92 -17.05
N GLY A 135 1.95 -6.00 -17.54
CA GLY A 135 1.88 -7.31 -16.86
C GLY A 135 2.56 -7.26 -15.49
N ASN A 136 3.72 -6.62 -15.39
CA ASN A 136 4.41 -6.41 -14.13
C ASN A 136 3.58 -5.56 -13.14
N TYR A 137 2.93 -4.50 -13.63
CA TYR A 137 1.99 -3.71 -12.82
C TYR A 137 0.85 -4.57 -12.26
N ILE A 138 0.25 -5.44 -13.07
CA ILE A 138 -0.81 -6.36 -12.60
C ILE A 138 -0.27 -7.28 -11.49
N LYS A 139 0.93 -7.84 -11.67
CA LYS A 139 1.57 -8.70 -10.67
C LYS A 139 1.82 -7.96 -9.36
N SER A 140 2.33 -6.73 -9.40
CA SER A 140 2.58 -5.92 -8.21
C SER A 140 1.29 -5.45 -7.53
N ALA A 141 0.26 -5.11 -8.30
CA ALA A 141 -1.05 -4.74 -7.77
C ALA A 141 -1.72 -5.93 -7.07
N HIS A 142 -1.66 -7.13 -7.66
CA HIS A 142 -2.16 -8.35 -7.03
C HIS A 142 -1.42 -8.66 -5.72
N TYR A 143 -0.09 -8.50 -5.70
CA TYR A 143 0.70 -8.67 -4.48
C TYR A 143 0.27 -7.68 -3.38
N ALA A 144 0.15 -6.40 -3.71
CA ALA A 144 -0.27 -5.36 -2.77
C ALA A 144 -1.68 -5.62 -2.21
N ASP A 145 -2.63 -6.01 -3.08
CA ASP A 145 -4.00 -6.38 -2.69
C ASP A 145 -4.03 -7.57 -1.75
N LYS A 146 -3.21 -8.60 -2.02
CA LYS A 146 -3.06 -9.76 -1.15
C LYS A 146 -2.53 -9.36 0.25
N CYS A 147 -1.48 -8.53 0.31
CA CYS A 147 -0.91 -8.07 1.57
C CYS A 147 -1.93 -7.23 2.37
N LEU A 148 -2.67 -6.36 1.70
CA LEU A 148 -3.76 -5.60 2.31
C LEU A 148 -4.87 -6.52 2.82
N GLY A 149 -5.25 -7.55 2.06
CA GLY A 149 -6.24 -8.53 2.47
C GLY A 149 -5.82 -9.32 3.72
N GLU A 150 -4.54 -9.68 3.84
CA GLU A 150 -3.98 -10.34 5.02
C GLU A 150 -4.05 -9.40 6.24
N PHE A 151 -3.66 -8.13 6.09
CA PHE A 151 -3.78 -7.12 7.14
C PHE A 151 -5.23 -6.89 7.58
N ILE A 152 -6.18 -6.76 6.66
CA ILE A 152 -7.60 -6.61 6.99
C ILE A 152 -8.14 -7.85 7.73
N ASN A 153 -7.68 -9.05 7.38
CA ASN A 153 -8.04 -10.27 8.10
C ASN A 153 -7.46 -10.31 9.52
N TYR A 154 -6.28 -9.74 9.74
CA TYR A 154 -5.73 -9.51 11.07
C TYR A 154 -6.61 -8.53 11.85
N VAL A 155 -6.85 -7.35 11.29
CA VAL A 155 -7.67 -6.28 11.87
C VAL A 155 -9.03 -6.79 12.37
N LYS A 156 -9.72 -7.61 11.57
CA LYS A 156 -11.04 -8.17 11.93
C LYS A 156 -11.05 -9.06 13.18
N LYS A 157 -9.89 -9.50 13.64
CA LYS A 157 -9.73 -10.40 14.79
C LYS A 157 -9.33 -9.69 16.08
N HIS A 158 -9.06 -8.38 16.00
CA HIS A 158 -8.49 -7.61 17.10
C HIS A 158 -9.41 -6.46 17.51
N ASP A 159 -9.73 -6.40 18.80
CA ASP A 159 -10.75 -5.48 19.35
C ASP A 159 -10.39 -4.01 19.23
N GLU A 160 -9.11 -3.66 19.17
CA GLU A 160 -8.61 -2.28 18.97
C GLU A 160 -9.12 -1.64 17.68
N TYR A 161 -9.55 -2.44 16.70
CA TYR A 161 -10.07 -1.94 15.44
C TYR A 161 -11.59 -1.90 15.33
N ASN A 162 -12.33 -2.39 16.34
CA ASN A 162 -13.81 -2.51 16.29
C ASN A 162 -14.54 -1.17 16.05
N LYS A 163 -13.88 -0.05 16.33
CA LYS A 163 -14.42 1.30 16.13
C LYS A 163 -13.60 2.11 15.13
N THR A 164 -12.80 1.45 14.29
CA THR A 164 -11.91 2.11 13.31
C THR A 164 -12.60 2.24 11.97
N LEU A 165 -12.62 3.45 11.42
CA LEU A 165 -13.00 3.71 10.04
C LEU A 165 -11.76 3.49 9.16
N PHE A 166 -11.87 2.62 8.17
CA PHE A 166 -10.85 2.39 7.15
C PHE A 166 -11.20 3.16 5.88
N VAL A 167 -10.23 3.91 5.36
CA VAL A 167 -10.34 4.63 4.09
C VAL A 167 -9.19 4.21 3.19
N PHE A 168 -9.50 3.67 2.00
CA PHE A 168 -8.52 3.24 1.01
C PHE A 168 -8.60 4.12 -0.22
N TYR A 169 -7.45 4.60 -0.70
CA TYR A 169 -7.38 5.41 -1.91
C TYR A 169 -6.00 5.28 -2.56
N GLY A 170 -5.95 5.49 -3.88
CA GLY A 170 -4.67 5.66 -4.56
C GLY A 170 -4.20 7.10 -4.41
N ASP A 171 -2.93 7.30 -4.10
CA ASP A 171 -2.32 8.62 -3.97
C ASP A 171 -2.08 9.28 -5.32
N HIS A 172 -1.86 8.48 -6.37
CA HIS A 172 -1.75 8.92 -7.76
C HIS A 172 -2.02 7.76 -8.74
N ALA A 173 -2.18 8.08 -10.01
CA ALA A 173 -2.32 7.08 -11.07
C ALA A 173 -1.03 6.28 -11.27
N ALA A 174 -1.17 5.01 -11.68
CA ALA A 174 -0.04 4.19 -12.08
C ALA A 174 0.73 4.87 -13.23
N GLN A 175 2.07 4.85 -13.16
CA GLN A 175 2.94 5.43 -14.20
C GLN A 175 3.03 4.51 -15.42
N LEU A 176 1.91 4.37 -16.10
CA LEU A 176 1.76 3.62 -17.34
C LEU A 176 1.38 4.54 -18.49
N SER A 177 1.80 4.21 -19.70
CA SER A 177 1.42 5.01 -20.87
C SER A 177 -0.08 4.87 -21.16
N LYS A 178 -0.72 5.94 -21.71
CA LYS A 178 -2.11 5.89 -22.17
C LYS A 178 -2.36 4.73 -23.13
N LYS A 179 -1.39 4.42 -23.99
CA LYS A 179 -1.47 3.31 -24.94
C LYS A 179 -1.56 1.95 -24.24
N GLN A 180 -0.80 1.76 -23.13
CA GLN A 180 -0.86 0.53 -22.35
C GLN A 180 -2.25 0.36 -21.71
N PHE A 181 -2.80 1.42 -21.12
CA PHE A 181 -4.16 1.39 -20.59
C PHE A 181 -5.21 1.12 -21.67
N ALA A 182 -5.19 1.85 -22.78
CA ALA A 182 -6.18 1.74 -23.83
C ALA A 182 -6.21 0.35 -24.49
N ASN A 183 -5.08 -0.37 -24.51
CA ASN A 183 -5.02 -1.70 -25.11
C ASN A 183 -5.63 -2.81 -24.22
N PHE A 184 -5.65 -2.62 -22.89
CA PHE A 184 -6.02 -3.68 -21.96
C PHE A 184 -7.20 -3.31 -21.06
N ILE A 185 -7.43 -2.03 -20.87
CA ILE A 185 -8.55 -1.52 -20.07
C ILE A 185 -9.34 -0.59 -20.99
N ASN A 186 -10.62 -0.88 -21.18
CA ASN A 186 -11.51 0.00 -21.98
C ASN A 186 -11.80 1.28 -21.17
N TYR A 187 -10.80 2.15 -21.09
CA TYR A 187 -10.84 3.41 -20.34
C TYR A 187 -10.76 4.59 -21.30
N ASP A 188 -11.75 5.47 -21.23
CA ASP A 188 -11.76 6.70 -22.02
C ASP A 188 -10.99 7.81 -21.27
N PHE A 189 -9.86 8.24 -21.84
CA PHE A 189 -9.04 9.35 -21.32
C PHE A 189 -9.51 10.72 -21.82
N ALA A 190 -10.64 10.79 -22.51
CA ALA A 190 -11.13 12.03 -23.14
C ALA A 190 -11.95 12.92 -22.18
N THR A 191 -12.10 12.52 -20.92
CA THR A 191 -12.80 13.31 -19.88
C THR A 191 -11.86 13.87 -18.84
#